data_dd2bac1067389d6651704f25359d8d62
#
_entry.id   dd2bac1067389d6651704f25359d8d62
#
_cell.length_a   1.000
_cell.length_b   1.000
_cell.length_c   1.000
_cell.angle_alpha   90.00
_cell.angle_beta   90.00
_cell.angle_gamma   90.00
#
_symmetry.space_group_name_H-M   'P 1'
#
loop_
_entity.id
_entity.type
_entity.pdbx_description
1 polymer ?
#
loop_
_entity_poly.entity_id
_entity_poly.type
_entity_poly.pdbx_seq_one_letter_code
_entity_poly.pdbx_strand_id
1 'polypeptide(L)'
;MFISKNIEPQLQAISRQAGVTPELRNDTPPLIPDHQSAAEHLIRHLTGLNESGTVAFGTEAGLFQQAGIPGVIFGPGSIQQAHQPDEFIEVSQISECINFLNKLIDWAENNSTA
;
A
#
# COMPACT_ATOMS: atom_id res chain seq x y z
N MET A 1 16.87 7.73 4.09
CA MET A 1 15.82 6.70 4.21
C MET A 1 15.98 5.98 5.55
N PHE A 2 14.92 5.47 6.16
CA PHE A 2 14.99 4.86 7.51
C PHE A 2 15.91 3.63 7.54
N ILE A 3 15.80 2.74 6.55
CA ILE A 3 16.61 1.51 6.49
C ILE A 3 18.09 1.82 6.40
N SER A 4 18.52 2.66 5.48
CA SER A 4 19.92 3.00 5.30
C SER A 4 20.55 3.73 6.50
N LYS A 5 19.77 4.51 7.24
CA LYS A 5 20.25 5.24 8.41
C LYS A 5 20.23 4.42 9.71
N ASN A 6 19.24 3.54 9.87
CA ASN A 6 18.97 2.91 11.16
C ASN A 6 19.20 1.40 11.19
N ILE A 7 18.93 0.71 10.09
CA ILE A 7 19.00 -0.77 10.04
C ILE A 7 20.31 -1.24 9.42
N GLU A 8 20.69 -0.68 8.31
CA GLU A 8 21.89 -1.11 7.57
C GLU A 8 23.19 -1.04 8.41
N PRO A 9 23.47 0.02 9.19
CA PRO A 9 24.65 0.05 10.04
C PRO A 9 24.67 -1.05 11.10
N GLN A 10 23.49 -1.40 11.65
CA GLN A 10 23.36 -2.47 12.66
C GLN A 10 23.60 -3.84 12.02
N LEU A 11 23.03 -4.09 10.84
CA LEU A 11 23.27 -5.31 10.09
C LEU A 11 24.75 -5.49 9.74
N GLN A 12 25.41 -4.43 9.31
CA GLN A 12 26.84 -4.45 9.01
C GLN A 12 27.68 -4.77 10.24
N ALA A 13 27.33 -4.24 11.41
CA ALA A 13 28.03 -4.51 12.65
C ALA A 13 27.91 -5.99 13.07
N ILE A 14 26.68 -6.52 13.04
CA ILE A 14 26.39 -7.93 13.36
C ILE A 14 27.07 -8.86 12.36
N SER A 15 27.04 -8.52 11.08
CA SER A 15 27.64 -9.30 10.01
C SER A 15 29.15 -9.44 10.16
N ARG A 16 29.84 -8.37 10.56
CA ARG A 16 31.28 -8.43 10.86
C ARG A 16 31.60 -9.37 12.00
N GLN A 17 30.78 -9.36 13.06
CA GLN A 17 30.96 -10.26 14.20
C GLN A 17 30.69 -11.73 13.83
N ALA A 18 29.72 -11.97 12.96
CA ALA A 18 29.32 -13.30 12.53
C ALA A 18 30.15 -13.86 11.36
N GLY A 19 31.02 -13.05 10.74
CA GLY A 19 31.82 -13.45 9.58
C GLY A 19 30.96 -13.67 8.31
N VAL A 20 29.81 -13.01 8.21
CA VAL A 20 28.92 -13.07 7.04
C VAL A 20 28.86 -11.72 6.34
N THR A 21 28.58 -11.72 5.04
CA THR A 21 28.42 -10.49 4.25
C THR A 21 26.98 -10.37 3.82
N PRO A 22 26.23 -9.37 4.31
CA PRO A 22 24.86 -9.14 3.85
C PRO A 22 24.89 -8.56 2.43
N GLU A 23 23.97 -9.01 1.58
CA GLU A 23 23.77 -8.48 0.24
C GLU A 23 22.38 -7.87 0.14
N LEU A 24 22.30 -6.59 -0.23
CA LEU A 24 21.03 -5.94 -0.51
C LEU A 24 20.50 -6.45 -1.85
N ARG A 25 19.40 -7.19 -1.81
CA ARG A 25 18.75 -7.75 -3.01
C ARG A 25 17.63 -6.86 -3.53
N ASN A 26 16.93 -6.20 -2.65
CA ASN A 26 15.81 -5.34 -2.99
C ASN A 26 15.64 -4.25 -1.95
N ASP A 27 15.34 -3.04 -2.39
CA ASP A 27 14.98 -1.90 -1.55
C ASP A 27 13.69 -1.26 -2.11
N THR A 28 12.57 -1.67 -1.56
CA THR A 28 11.26 -1.15 -1.94
C THR A 28 10.85 -0.05 -0.97
N PRO A 29 10.63 1.18 -1.44
CA PRO A 29 10.21 2.27 -0.57
C PRO A 29 8.83 2.01 0.02
N PRO A 30 8.60 2.36 1.30
CA PRO A 30 7.27 2.30 1.89
C PRO A 30 6.36 3.35 1.27
N LEU A 31 5.07 3.05 1.18
CA LEU A 31 4.05 4.07 1.00
C LEU A 31 3.87 4.82 2.32
N ILE A 32 4.19 6.09 2.33
CA ILE A 32 4.01 6.96 3.50
C ILE A 32 2.57 7.47 3.52
N PRO A 33 1.83 7.30 4.62
CA PRO A 33 0.46 7.80 4.72
C PRO A 33 0.40 9.31 4.46
N ASP A 34 -0.50 9.71 3.57
CA ASP A 34 -0.80 11.11 3.27
C ASP A 34 -2.31 11.30 3.23
N HIS A 35 -2.88 11.65 4.39
CA HIS A 35 -4.32 11.84 4.55
C HIS A 35 -4.88 13.05 3.79
N GLN A 36 -4.02 13.87 3.21
CA GLN A 36 -4.38 15.00 2.36
C GLN A 36 -4.26 14.67 0.87
N SER A 37 -3.84 13.46 0.53
CA SER A 37 -3.66 13.08 -0.87
C SER A 37 -4.98 13.02 -1.63
N ALA A 38 -4.95 13.40 -2.90
CA ALA A 38 -6.11 13.32 -3.78
C ALA A 38 -6.64 11.88 -3.91
N ALA A 39 -5.76 10.89 -3.86
CA ALA A 39 -6.13 9.49 -3.92
C ALA A 39 -6.95 9.07 -2.69
N GLU A 40 -6.52 9.43 -1.49
CA GLU A 40 -7.26 9.11 -0.26
C GLU A 40 -8.61 9.84 -0.21
N HIS A 41 -8.65 11.12 -0.59
CA HIS A 41 -9.89 11.87 -0.69
C HIS A 41 -10.89 11.24 -1.66
N LEU A 42 -10.42 10.77 -2.81
CA LEU A 42 -11.28 10.10 -3.80
C LEU A 42 -11.86 8.81 -3.23
N ILE A 43 -11.05 7.95 -2.61
CA ILE A 43 -11.54 6.69 -2.01
C ILE A 43 -12.58 6.98 -0.93
N ARG A 44 -12.32 7.92 -0.04
CA ARG A 44 -13.28 8.33 1.01
C ARG A 44 -14.60 8.82 0.41
N HIS A 45 -14.52 9.62 -0.65
CA HIS A 45 -15.70 10.13 -1.35
C HIS A 45 -16.55 9.00 -1.96
N LEU A 46 -15.91 8.05 -2.65
CA LEU A 46 -16.61 6.97 -3.34
C LEU A 46 -17.15 5.88 -2.40
N THR A 47 -16.51 5.67 -1.26
CA THR A 47 -16.85 4.58 -0.33
C THR A 47 -17.60 5.04 0.90
N GLY A 48 -17.46 6.30 1.30
CA GLY A 48 -17.97 6.80 2.59
C GLY A 48 -17.13 6.36 3.80
N LEU A 49 -16.04 5.64 3.59
CA LEU A 49 -15.13 5.23 4.67
C LEU A 49 -14.29 6.42 5.15
N ASN A 50 -14.16 6.57 6.46
CA ASN A 50 -13.45 7.69 7.08
C ASN A 50 -12.17 7.28 7.80
N GLU A 51 -11.89 5.98 7.88
CA GLU A 51 -10.71 5.45 8.54
C GLU A 51 -9.75 4.87 7.52
N SER A 52 -8.48 5.16 7.73
CA SER A 52 -7.37 4.54 7.01
C SER A 52 -6.34 4.07 8.04
N GLY A 53 -5.64 2.99 7.72
CA GLY A 53 -4.62 2.41 8.58
C GLY A 53 -3.34 2.17 7.82
N THR A 54 -2.38 1.57 8.49
CA THR A 54 -1.13 1.10 7.89
C THR A 54 -1.08 -0.42 7.97
N VAL A 55 -0.45 -1.02 6.98
CA VAL A 55 -0.26 -2.46 6.88
C VAL A 55 1.21 -2.78 6.63
N ALA A 56 1.66 -3.93 7.11
CA ALA A 56 3.06 -4.34 7.06
C ALA A 56 3.29 -5.32 5.89
N PHE A 57 2.98 -4.90 4.66
CA PHE A 57 3.33 -5.68 3.48
C PHE A 57 3.97 -4.80 2.40
N GLY A 58 4.71 -5.42 1.49
CA GLY A 58 5.35 -4.73 0.37
C GLY A 58 4.35 -4.39 -0.73
N THR A 59 4.48 -3.19 -1.31
CA THR A 59 3.69 -2.74 -2.45
C THR A 59 4.50 -1.78 -3.31
N GLU A 60 4.17 -1.69 -4.58
CA GLU A 60 4.77 -0.74 -5.52
C GLU A 60 4.25 0.70 -5.33
N ALA A 61 3.24 0.91 -4.48
CA ALA A 61 2.65 2.23 -4.27
C ALA A 61 3.66 3.27 -3.75
N GLY A 62 4.68 2.85 -3.00
CA GLY A 62 5.77 3.73 -2.58
C GLY A 62 6.60 4.27 -3.74
N LEU A 63 6.76 3.50 -4.82
CA LEU A 63 7.45 3.93 -6.03
C LEU A 63 6.64 5.01 -6.77
N PHE A 64 5.32 4.84 -6.88
CA PHE A 64 4.44 5.87 -7.44
C PHE A 64 4.49 7.16 -6.63
N GLN A 65 4.47 7.05 -5.30
CA GLN A 65 4.57 8.20 -4.41
C GLN A 65 5.90 8.94 -4.60
N GLN A 66 7.04 8.24 -4.74
CA GLN A 66 8.34 8.84 -5.04
C GLN A 66 8.36 9.56 -6.40
N ALA A 67 7.59 9.08 -7.37
CA ALA A 67 7.40 9.73 -8.66
C ALA A 67 6.41 10.91 -8.62
N GLY A 68 5.91 11.29 -7.45
CA GLY A 68 4.95 12.38 -7.30
C GLY A 68 3.51 12.01 -7.64
N ILE A 69 3.22 10.72 -7.79
CA ILE A 69 1.87 10.21 -8.07
C ILE A 69 1.24 9.81 -6.72
N PRO A 70 0.19 10.49 -6.27
CA PRO A 70 -0.47 10.13 -5.03
C PRO A 70 -1.12 8.75 -5.13
N GLY A 71 -0.92 7.94 -4.11
CA GLY A 71 -1.45 6.58 -4.07
C GLY A 71 -2.06 6.23 -2.73
N VAL A 72 -3.01 5.32 -2.77
CA VAL A 72 -3.61 4.69 -1.60
C VAL A 72 -3.86 3.22 -1.91
N ILE A 73 -3.68 2.37 -0.92
CA ILE A 73 -4.00 0.95 -1.07
C ILE A 73 -5.44 0.74 -0.65
N PHE A 74 -6.23 0.23 -1.56
CA PHE A 74 -7.63 -0.09 -1.33
C PHE A 74 -8.02 -1.33 -2.14
N GLY A 75 -8.79 -2.21 -1.53
CA GLY A 75 -9.24 -3.43 -2.19
C GLY A 75 -10.14 -4.27 -1.29
N PRO A 76 -10.75 -5.35 -1.84
CA PRO A 76 -11.63 -6.22 -1.09
C PRO A 76 -10.86 -7.12 -0.12
N GLY A 77 -11.55 -7.61 0.90
CA GLY A 77 -11.02 -8.53 1.90
C GLY A 77 -10.48 -7.86 3.16
N SER A 78 -9.81 -8.65 3.96
CA SER A 78 -9.21 -8.23 5.22
C SER A 78 -7.74 -8.64 5.28
N ILE A 79 -6.89 -7.73 5.74
CA ILE A 79 -5.47 -8.04 5.97
C ILE A 79 -5.27 -9.17 7.00
N GLN A 80 -6.23 -9.40 7.87
CA GLN A 80 -6.18 -10.48 8.84
C GLN A 80 -6.37 -11.85 8.19
N GLN A 81 -7.01 -11.91 7.03
CA GLN A 81 -7.24 -13.13 6.25
C GLN A 81 -6.14 -13.35 5.20
N ALA A 82 -5.50 -12.27 4.76
CA ALA A 82 -4.43 -12.29 3.78
C ALA A 82 -3.15 -12.89 4.38
N HIS A 83 -2.36 -13.57 3.55
CA HIS A 83 -1.09 -14.19 3.91
C HIS A 83 -1.18 -15.24 5.04
N GLN A 84 -2.35 -15.85 5.21
CA GLN A 84 -2.59 -16.92 6.17
C GLN A 84 -2.67 -18.29 5.45
N PRO A 85 -2.37 -19.39 6.15
CA PRO A 85 -2.81 -20.70 5.69
C PRO A 85 -4.33 -20.67 5.46
N ASP A 86 -4.81 -21.25 4.35
CA ASP A 86 -6.22 -21.22 3.98
C ASP A 86 -6.79 -19.79 3.79
N GLU A 87 -5.99 -18.88 3.22
CA GLU A 87 -6.41 -17.54 2.87
C GLU A 87 -7.73 -17.54 2.11
N PHE A 88 -8.67 -16.70 2.50
CA PHE A 88 -9.99 -16.60 1.89
C PHE A 88 -10.47 -15.15 1.80
N ILE A 89 -11.47 -14.95 0.98
CA ILE A 89 -12.20 -13.69 0.87
C ILE A 89 -13.72 -13.98 0.92
N GLU A 90 -14.44 -13.14 1.62
CA GLU A 90 -15.91 -13.21 1.63
C GLU A 90 -16.47 -12.79 0.26
N VAL A 91 -17.43 -13.54 -0.27
CA VAL A 91 -18.07 -13.26 -1.56
C VAL A 91 -18.72 -11.87 -1.58
N SER A 92 -19.26 -11.42 -0.46
CA SER A 92 -19.82 -10.07 -0.29
C SER A 92 -18.78 -8.99 -0.58
N GLN A 93 -17.52 -9.18 -0.17
CA GLN A 93 -16.43 -8.24 -0.41
C GLN A 93 -16.09 -8.10 -1.91
N ILE A 94 -16.22 -9.19 -2.67
CA ILE A 94 -16.06 -9.14 -4.12
C ILE A 94 -17.18 -8.30 -4.74
N SER A 95 -18.42 -8.49 -4.30
CA SER A 95 -19.57 -7.72 -4.79
C SER A 95 -19.45 -6.23 -4.44
N GLU A 96 -19.00 -5.91 -3.24
CA GLU A 96 -18.73 -4.52 -2.82
C GLU A 96 -17.61 -3.88 -3.66
N CYS A 97 -16.57 -4.64 -3.97
CA CYS A 97 -15.49 -4.17 -4.84
C CYS A 97 -16.00 -3.85 -6.25
N ILE A 98 -16.86 -4.69 -6.82
CA ILE A 98 -17.48 -4.44 -8.14
C ILE A 98 -18.31 -3.15 -8.09
N ASN A 99 -19.10 -2.95 -7.03
CA ASN A 99 -19.88 -1.73 -6.84
C ASN A 99 -18.98 -0.49 -6.73
N PHE A 100 -17.87 -0.60 -6.03
CA PHE A 100 -16.88 0.47 -5.94
C PHE A 100 -16.27 0.78 -7.30
N LEU A 101 -15.87 -0.23 -8.09
CA LEU A 101 -15.28 -0.05 -9.41
C LEU A 101 -16.27 0.64 -10.37
N ASN A 102 -17.56 0.31 -10.32
CA ASN A 102 -18.59 1.01 -11.10
C ASN A 102 -18.67 2.50 -10.72
N LYS A 103 -18.68 2.82 -9.42
CA LYS A 103 -18.65 4.22 -8.96
C LYS A 103 -17.38 4.96 -9.42
N LEU A 104 -16.24 4.28 -9.42
CA LEU A 104 -14.97 4.85 -9.89
C LEU A 104 -15.01 5.15 -11.40
N ILE A 105 -15.61 4.26 -12.20
CA ILE A 105 -15.80 4.47 -13.63
C ILE A 105 -16.71 5.67 -13.86
N ASP A 106 -17.88 5.71 -13.22
CA ASP A 106 -18.82 6.83 -13.31
C ASP A 106 -18.16 8.16 -12.92
N TRP A 107 -17.37 8.15 -11.85
CA TRP A 107 -16.61 9.33 -11.44
C TRP A 107 -15.59 9.76 -12.51
N ALA A 108 -14.85 8.81 -13.07
CA ALA A 108 -13.84 9.09 -14.09
C ALA A 108 -14.48 9.68 -15.36
N GLU A 109 -15.60 9.13 -15.83
CA GLU A 109 -16.34 9.63 -16.99
C GLU A 109 -16.84 11.07 -16.77
N ASN A 110 -17.34 11.37 -15.58
CA ASN A 110 -17.88 12.70 -15.25
C ASN A 110 -16.78 13.75 -14.95
N ASN A 111 -15.55 13.32 -14.67
CA ASN A 111 -14.42 14.21 -14.35
C ASN A 111 -13.30 14.14 -15.39
N SER A 112 -13.48 13.37 -16.46
CA SER A 112 -12.58 13.43 -17.61
C SER A 112 -12.81 14.74 -18.36
N THR A 113 -12.00 15.74 -18.08
CA THR A 113 -11.84 16.86 -19.00
C THR A 113 -11.07 16.35 -20.21
N ALA A 114 -11.76 16.26 -21.29
CA ALA A 114 -11.16 16.02 -22.59
C ALA A 114 -10.13 17.10 -22.94
#